data_8d45e9484e8d7584ba66373db1ebe495
#
_entry.id   8d45e9484e8d7584ba66373db1ebe495
#
_cell.length_a   1.000
_cell.length_b   1.000
_cell.length_c   1.000
_cell.angle_alpha   90.00
_cell.angle_beta   90.00
_cell.angle_gamma   90.00
#
_symmetry.space_group_name_H-M   'P 1'
#
loop_
_entity.id
_entity.type
_entity.pdbx_description
1 polymer ?
#
loop_
_entity_poly.entity_id
_entity_poly.type
_entity_poly.pdbx_seq_one_letter_code
_entity_poly.pdbx_strand_id
1 'polypeptide(L)'
;MKVKVYGADLTAWVAAACMARAGNDVQIEGPQSQLEKPLHDISALRDEPGLLDQIQLQMQTGRLKRTGAQDIEADIHWLALEHNEIEKAQNIIHILAKAVPENLLIVNQCNFGVGATDELQNILSEELNQAIVYIPSNLQDGKALQGFSQPNRITIGSENNWAITTTRALIKPFLQNIEHLLLMTSREAEFTKLAITGMLAIRIGYINELANLADQMDVDIETIREGMGADPRVGNHYLSPGCGFGGLSFNQNIARFSETFEKRGKDSLLKTVISENEIQKELLFKKLWQHYRCNLTDKTVSVWGASFKPGTASIDNAPSLKLIDALLAQGVHVKVHDPEALGNLLNHYHNETNISFCNNAYDAIKDSDALLLVTEWPEYWSPDYLKMLQDMHIPLIIDGRNIFDREALEMHGFTYMGVGR
;
A
#
# COMPACT_ATOMS: atom_id res chain seq x y z
N MET A 1 -19.43 22.98 -1.61
CA MET A 1 -18.28 23.69 -1.01
C MET A 1 -17.19 23.84 -2.05
N LYS A 2 -16.39 24.89 -1.94
CA LYS A 2 -15.13 25.03 -2.70
C LYS A 2 -14.02 24.39 -1.87
N VAL A 3 -13.28 23.44 -2.45
CA VAL A 3 -12.20 22.73 -1.77
C VAL A 3 -10.91 22.86 -2.58
N LYS A 4 -9.82 23.26 -1.95
CA LYS A 4 -8.51 23.26 -2.58
C LYS A 4 -7.63 22.17 -1.97
N VAL A 5 -7.19 21.21 -2.80
CA VAL A 5 -6.33 20.09 -2.42
C VAL A 5 -4.89 20.40 -2.81
N TYR A 6 -3.99 20.25 -1.86
CA TYR A 6 -2.55 20.45 -2.03
C TYR A 6 -1.85 19.09 -2.02
N GLY A 7 -1.26 18.73 -3.13
CA GLY A 7 -0.57 17.47 -3.34
C GLY A 7 -0.70 16.95 -4.76
N ALA A 8 0.05 15.91 -5.09
CA ALA A 8 0.08 15.37 -6.46
C ALA A 8 0.25 13.85 -6.50
N ASP A 9 0.23 13.21 -5.33
CA ASP A 9 0.28 11.76 -5.17
C ASP A 9 -1.12 11.12 -5.27
N LEU A 10 -1.17 9.80 -5.10
CA LEU A 10 -2.42 9.03 -5.10
C LEU A 10 -3.44 9.58 -4.09
N THR A 11 -2.99 9.94 -2.87
CA THR A 11 -3.86 10.42 -1.80
C THR A 11 -4.57 11.72 -2.20
N ALA A 12 -3.82 12.67 -2.78
CA ALA A 12 -4.35 13.95 -3.22
C ALA A 12 -5.38 13.79 -4.35
N TRP A 13 -5.08 12.98 -5.35
CA TRP A 13 -5.97 12.77 -6.48
C TRP A 13 -7.24 12.02 -6.10
N VAL A 14 -7.15 11.00 -5.23
CA VAL A 14 -8.31 10.28 -4.71
C VAL A 14 -9.22 11.21 -3.91
N ALA A 15 -8.65 12.00 -3.01
CA ALA A 15 -9.42 12.98 -2.24
C ALA A 15 -10.13 13.99 -3.17
N ALA A 16 -9.40 14.57 -4.14
CA ALA A 16 -9.94 15.52 -5.08
C ALA A 16 -11.07 14.93 -5.94
N ALA A 17 -10.86 13.74 -6.51
CA ALA A 17 -11.84 13.06 -7.36
C ALA A 17 -13.10 12.68 -6.59
N CYS A 18 -12.97 12.13 -5.38
CA CYS A 18 -14.10 11.73 -4.55
C CYS A 18 -14.90 12.93 -4.05
N MET A 19 -14.25 14.00 -3.60
CA MET A 19 -14.94 15.23 -3.18
C MET A 19 -15.65 15.91 -4.35
N ALA A 20 -15.05 15.96 -5.56
CA ALA A 20 -15.70 16.47 -6.75
C ALA A 20 -16.93 15.63 -7.14
N ARG A 21 -16.83 14.29 -7.09
CA ARG A 21 -17.97 13.37 -7.31
C ARG A 21 -19.10 13.60 -6.31
N ALA A 22 -18.77 13.94 -5.08
CA ALA A 22 -19.74 14.27 -4.03
C ALA A 22 -20.43 15.64 -4.22
N GLY A 23 -20.11 16.37 -5.28
CA GLY A 23 -20.76 17.63 -5.65
C GLY A 23 -20.05 18.89 -5.19
N ASN A 24 -18.81 18.81 -4.76
CA ASN A 24 -18.00 19.98 -4.42
C ASN A 24 -17.29 20.54 -5.66
N ASP A 25 -16.94 21.81 -5.63
CA ASP A 25 -16.05 22.46 -6.61
C ASP A 25 -14.62 22.32 -6.08
N VAL A 26 -13.83 21.47 -6.74
CA VAL A 26 -12.52 21.07 -6.25
C VAL A 26 -11.42 21.59 -7.16
N GLN A 27 -10.41 22.17 -6.55
CA GLN A 27 -9.17 22.55 -7.19
C GLN A 27 -8.04 21.66 -6.65
N ILE A 28 -7.16 21.17 -7.51
CA ILE A 28 -5.96 20.44 -7.11
C ILE A 28 -4.71 21.22 -7.52
N GLU A 29 -3.82 21.42 -6.56
CA GLU A 29 -2.53 22.07 -6.74
C GLU A 29 -1.40 21.07 -6.52
N GLY A 30 -0.50 20.96 -7.49
CA GLY A 30 0.70 20.14 -7.43
C GLY A 30 1.90 20.86 -8.06
N PRO A 31 3.06 20.20 -8.15
CA PRO A 31 4.21 20.73 -8.88
C PRO A 31 3.82 21.05 -10.33
N GLN A 32 4.28 22.19 -10.86
CA GLN A 32 3.95 22.63 -12.21
C GLN A 32 4.30 21.56 -13.26
N SER A 33 5.40 20.86 -13.07
CA SER A 33 5.82 19.73 -13.92
C SER A 33 4.82 18.59 -13.99
N GLN A 34 3.96 18.41 -12.97
CA GLN A 34 2.89 17.41 -12.96
C GLN A 34 1.55 17.98 -13.42
N LEU A 35 1.31 19.30 -13.18
CA LEU A 35 0.09 19.96 -13.66
C LEU A 35 0.04 20.06 -15.20
N GLU A 36 1.19 20.13 -15.86
CA GLU A 36 1.31 20.22 -17.32
C GLU A 36 1.31 18.82 -17.99
N LYS A 37 1.60 17.75 -17.25
CA LYS A 37 1.58 16.40 -17.81
C LYS A 37 0.17 15.95 -18.18
N PRO A 38 0.02 15.19 -19.29
CA PRO A 38 -1.21 14.43 -19.54
C PRO A 38 -1.53 13.54 -18.36
N LEU A 39 -2.82 13.39 -18.02
CA LEU A 39 -3.23 12.59 -16.85
C LEU A 39 -2.74 11.13 -16.92
N HIS A 40 -2.73 10.54 -18.12
CA HIS A 40 -2.28 9.18 -18.35
C HIS A 40 -0.77 8.97 -18.15
N ASP A 41 0.02 10.04 -18.09
CA ASP A 41 1.46 9.98 -17.81
C ASP A 41 1.78 10.05 -16.30
N ILE A 42 0.77 10.28 -15.46
CA ILE A 42 0.90 10.28 -14.02
C ILE A 42 0.70 8.83 -13.53
N SER A 43 1.77 8.17 -13.10
CA SER A 43 1.75 6.76 -12.69
C SER A 43 0.72 6.47 -11.59
N ALA A 44 0.66 7.32 -10.57
CA ALA A 44 -0.29 7.19 -9.46
C ALA A 44 -1.77 7.15 -9.89
N LEU A 45 -2.12 7.76 -11.05
CA LEU A 45 -3.49 7.75 -11.58
C LEU A 45 -3.78 6.50 -12.40
N ARG A 46 -2.78 5.99 -13.10
CA ARG A 46 -2.89 4.83 -13.96
C ARG A 46 -2.98 3.54 -13.16
N ASP A 47 -2.22 3.49 -12.05
CA ASP A 47 -2.02 2.29 -11.24
C ASP A 47 -3.18 2.05 -10.25
N GLU A 48 -4.13 3.01 -10.12
CA GLU A 48 -5.33 2.86 -9.28
C GLU A 48 -6.59 2.65 -10.15
N PRO A 49 -7.28 1.51 -10.02
CA PRO A 49 -8.43 1.16 -10.85
C PRO A 49 -9.55 2.21 -10.82
N GLY A 50 -9.94 2.71 -11.99
CA GLY A 50 -11.05 3.66 -12.18
C GLY A 50 -10.76 5.10 -11.74
N LEU A 51 -9.58 5.40 -11.19
CA LEU A 51 -9.25 6.76 -10.73
C LEU A 51 -9.11 7.74 -11.91
N LEU A 52 -8.43 7.33 -12.96
CA LEU A 52 -8.24 8.16 -14.15
C LEU A 52 -9.58 8.55 -14.79
N ASP A 53 -10.49 7.58 -14.96
CA ASP A 53 -11.83 7.81 -15.53
C ASP A 53 -12.64 8.76 -14.65
N GLN A 54 -12.57 8.56 -13.33
CA GLN A 54 -13.26 9.42 -12.36
C GLN A 54 -12.75 10.87 -12.43
N ILE A 55 -11.44 11.08 -12.52
CA ILE A 55 -10.82 12.42 -12.65
C ILE A 55 -11.26 13.07 -13.97
N GLN A 56 -11.18 12.35 -15.09
CA GLN A 56 -11.56 12.87 -16.40
C GLN A 56 -13.04 13.31 -16.41
N LEU A 57 -13.92 12.48 -15.85
CA LEU A 57 -15.34 12.80 -15.73
C LEU A 57 -15.56 14.08 -14.89
N GLN A 58 -14.89 14.22 -13.76
CA GLN A 58 -15.06 15.41 -12.90
C GLN A 58 -14.44 16.68 -13.54
N MET A 59 -13.38 16.55 -14.33
CA MET A 59 -12.83 17.67 -15.11
C MET A 59 -13.76 18.09 -16.24
N GLN A 60 -14.37 17.15 -16.97
CA GLN A 60 -15.36 17.43 -18.03
C GLN A 60 -16.60 18.14 -17.49
N THR A 61 -17.05 17.79 -16.29
CA THR A 61 -18.18 18.47 -15.63
C THR A 61 -17.79 19.83 -15.01
N GLY A 62 -16.52 20.20 -15.03
CA GLY A 62 -15.99 21.44 -14.45
C GLY A 62 -15.89 21.45 -12.92
N ARG A 63 -16.18 20.32 -12.25
CA ARG A 63 -16.11 20.19 -10.79
C ARG A 63 -14.70 19.94 -10.25
N LEU A 64 -13.79 19.48 -11.07
CA LEU A 64 -12.38 19.30 -10.72
C LEU A 64 -11.52 20.10 -11.69
N LYS A 65 -10.62 20.92 -11.16
CA LYS A 65 -9.69 21.73 -11.95
C LYS A 65 -8.28 21.60 -11.41
N ARG A 66 -7.29 21.58 -12.30
CA ARG A 66 -5.89 21.79 -11.93
C ARG A 66 -5.64 23.30 -11.82
N THR A 67 -5.03 23.73 -10.73
CA THR A 67 -4.77 25.16 -10.48
C THR A 67 -3.34 25.38 -10.02
N GLY A 68 -2.83 26.61 -10.24
CA GLY A 68 -1.55 27.04 -9.69
C GLY A 68 -1.67 27.61 -8.27
N ALA A 69 -0.54 27.94 -7.67
CA ALA A 69 -0.43 28.44 -6.30
C ALA A 69 -1.13 29.79 -6.03
N GLN A 70 -1.49 30.55 -7.07
CA GLN A 70 -2.06 31.89 -6.92
C GLN A 70 -3.56 31.92 -6.59
N ASP A 71 -4.28 30.84 -6.88
CA ASP A 71 -5.71 30.76 -6.60
C ASP A 71 -5.91 30.13 -5.21
N ILE A 72 -6.20 30.96 -4.21
CA ILE A 72 -6.36 30.56 -2.80
C ILE A 72 -7.82 30.61 -2.32
N GLU A 73 -8.77 30.92 -3.20
CA GLU A 73 -10.18 31.02 -2.83
C GLU A 73 -10.82 29.63 -2.62
N ALA A 74 -10.94 29.19 -1.36
CA ALA A 74 -11.61 27.97 -1.00
C ALA A 74 -12.27 28.09 0.39
N ASP A 75 -13.34 27.29 0.63
CA ASP A 75 -13.95 27.14 1.95
C ASP A 75 -13.10 26.24 2.84
N ILE A 76 -12.42 25.27 2.23
CA ILE A 76 -11.58 24.28 2.92
C ILE A 76 -10.31 24.03 2.12
N HIS A 77 -9.17 24.05 2.83
CA HIS A 77 -7.85 23.74 2.30
C HIS A 77 -7.43 22.34 2.76
N TRP A 78 -7.27 21.40 1.81
CA TRP A 78 -7.00 20.00 2.09
C TRP A 78 -5.54 19.65 1.77
N LEU A 79 -4.73 19.38 2.79
CA LEU A 79 -3.34 18.97 2.64
C LEU A 79 -3.27 17.46 2.45
N ALA A 80 -2.75 17.02 1.32
CA ALA A 80 -2.46 15.63 0.99
C ALA A 80 -1.06 15.54 0.36
N LEU A 81 -0.05 15.89 1.17
CA LEU A 81 1.36 15.96 0.81
C LEU A 81 2.07 14.68 1.25
N GLU A 82 3.22 14.42 0.65
CA GLU A 82 4.08 13.33 1.07
C GLU A 82 4.64 13.55 2.48
N HIS A 83 4.96 12.45 3.12
CA HIS A 83 5.38 12.42 4.52
C HIS A 83 6.65 13.22 4.86
N ASN A 84 7.48 13.52 3.88
CA ASN A 84 8.72 14.32 4.01
C ASN A 84 8.51 15.79 3.65
N GLU A 85 7.29 16.20 3.26
CA GLU A 85 6.98 17.56 2.81
C GLU A 85 6.39 18.44 3.94
N ILE A 86 6.75 18.22 5.20
CA ILE A 86 6.22 19.01 6.34
C ILE A 86 6.57 20.50 6.21
N GLU A 87 7.77 20.84 5.73
CA GLU A 87 8.18 22.24 5.50
C GLU A 87 7.31 22.92 4.43
N LYS A 88 6.92 22.15 3.40
CA LYS A 88 6.00 22.65 2.37
C LYS A 88 4.61 22.89 2.95
N ALA A 89 4.12 22.01 3.82
CA ALA A 89 2.87 22.20 4.55
C ALA A 89 2.91 23.48 5.38
N GLN A 90 3.98 23.70 6.16
CA GLN A 90 4.17 24.91 6.94
C GLN A 90 4.14 26.17 6.06
N ASN A 91 4.84 26.17 4.93
CA ASN A 91 4.85 27.29 3.99
C ASN A 91 3.46 27.58 3.41
N ILE A 92 2.72 26.55 3.01
CA ILE A 92 1.33 26.69 2.55
C ILE A 92 0.48 27.32 3.64
N ILE A 93 0.56 26.82 4.87
CA ILE A 93 -0.23 27.35 6.00
C ILE A 93 0.14 28.81 6.31
N HIS A 94 1.42 29.17 6.28
CA HIS A 94 1.85 30.58 6.46
C HIS A 94 1.27 31.51 5.40
N ILE A 95 1.20 31.07 4.14
CA ILE A 95 0.59 31.87 3.06
C ILE A 95 -0.91 31.99 3.30
N LEU A 96 -1.60 30.90 3.62
CA LEU A 96 -3.04 30.89 3.85
C LEU A 96 -3.45 31.73 5.06
N ALA A 97 -2.73 31.61 6.17
CA ALA A 97 -3.01 32.36 7.40
C ALA A 97 -2.96 33.89 7.18
N LYS A 98 -2.11 34.35 6.27
CA LYS A 98 -2.03 35.77 5.88
C LYS A 98 -3.10 36.20 4.88
N ALA A 99 -3.43 35.31 3.93
CA ALA A 99 -4.32 35.62 2.83
C ALA A 99 -5.80 35.44 3.19
N VAL A 100 -6.12 34.54 4.12
CA VAL A 100 -7.46 34.28 4.64
C VAL A 100 -7.46 34.63 6.13
N PRO A 101 -7.72 35.88 6.49
CA PRO A 101 -7.50 36.36 7.84
C PRO A 101 -8.49 35.77 8.86
N GLU A 102 -9.68 35.37 8.44
CA GLU A 102 -10.71 34.83 9.35
C GLU A 102 -11.38 33.58 8.76
N ASN A 103 -11.77 32.67 9.64
CA ASN A 103 -12.51 31.43 9.31
C ASN A 103 -11.74 30.54 8.33
N LEU A 104 -10.42 30.38 8.53
CA LEU A 104 -9.58 29.49 7.73
C LEU A 104 -9.67 28.05 8.28
N LEU A 105 -10.18 27.14 7.46
CA LEU A 105 -10.18 25.71 7.76
C LEU A 105 -9.20 24.95 6.90
N ILE A 106 -8.26 24.26 7.55
CA ILE A 106 -7.31 23.36 6.93
C ILE A 106 -7.62 21.92 7.37
N VAL A 107 -7.64 20.98 6.44
CA VAL A 107 -7.68 19.55 6.74
C VAL A 107 -6.32 18.95 6.42
N ASN A 108 -5.67 18.40 7.41
CA ASN A 108 -4.41 17.66 7.26
C ASN A 108 -4.71 16.17 7.08
N GLN A 109 -4.45 15.63 5.89
CA GLN A 109 -4.50 14.19 5.59
C GLN A 109 -3.09 13.57 5.50
N CYS A 110 -2.05 14.37 5.71
CA CYS A 110 -0.67 13.94 5.60
C CYS A 110 -0.25 13.09 6.81
N ASN A 111 0.73 12.24 6.60
CA ASN A 111 1.27 11.41 7.68
C ASN A 111 2.66 11.92 8.11
N PHE A 112 2.70 13.05 8.78
CA PHE A 112 3.95 13.69 9.24
C PHE A 112 4.46 13.15 10.59
N GLY A 113 3.66 12.38 11.32
CA GLY A 113 3.99 11.83 12.64
C GLY A 113 3.13 12.40 13.75
N VAL A 114 3.31 11.85 14.96
CA VAL A 114 2.50 12.23 16.14
C VAL A 114 2.90 13.60 16.66
N GLY A 115 1.94 14.51 16.74
CA GLY A 115 2.10 15.89 17.18
C GLY A 115 2.32 16.90 16.05
N ALA A 116 2.47 16.43 14.80
CA ALA A 116 2.71 17.30 13.66
C ALA A 116 1.54 18.26 13.39
N THR A 117 0.30 17.80 13.54
CA THR A 117 -0.88 18.67 13.35
C THR A 117 -0.93 19.77 14.41
N ASP A 118 -0.53 19.50 15.65
CA ASP A 118 -0.45 20.53 16.70
C ASP A 118 0.63 21.58 16.36
N GLU A 119 1.79 21.14 15.82
CA GLU A 119 2.84 22.04 15.37
C GLU A 119 2.36 22.94 14.22
N LEU A 120 1.57 22.40 13.29
CA LEU A 120 0.96 23.15 12.20
C LEU A 120 -0.12 24.12 12.72
N GLN A 121 -0.92 23.70 13.74
CA GLN A 121 -1.90 24.58 14.38
C GLN A 121 -1.25 25.82 15.03
N ASN A 122 -0.03 25.71 15.58
CA ASN A 122 0.68 26.84 16.17
C ASN A 122 1.03 27.97 15.19
N ILE A 123 0.90 27.74 13.89
CA ILE A 123 1.07 28.77 12.84
C ILE A 123 -0.22 29.60 12.67
N LEU A 124 -1.35 29.04 13.09
CA LEU A 124 -2.69 29.60 12.92
C LEU A 124 -3.13 30.39 14.14
N SER A 125 -4.05 31.35 13.95
CA SER A 125 -4.61 32.17 15.02
C SER A 125 -6.00 31.66 15.41
N GLU A 126 -6.15 31.21 16.63
CA GLU A 126 -7.46 30.79 17.18
C GLU A 126 -8.41 31.97 17.33
N GLU A 127 -7.90 33.18 17.67
CA GLU A 127 -8.70 34.41 17.79
C GLU A 127 -9.36 34.79 16.48
N LEU A 128 -8.74 34.45 15.36
CA LEU A 128 -9.26 34.66 13.99
C LEU A 128 -10.06 33.46 13.47
N ASN A 129 -10.36 32.49 14.31
CA ASN A 129 -11.05 31.25 13.94
C ASN A 129 -10.32 30.49 12.80
N GLN A 130 -8.98 30.42 12.88
CA GLN A 130 -8.16 29.65 11.98
C GLN A 130 -7.85 28.30 12.63
N ALA A 131 -8.21 27.20 11.99
CA ALA A 131 -8.12 25.87 12.58
C ALA A 131 -7.62 24.81 11.59
N ILE A 132 -6.92 23.80 12.13
CA ILE A 132 -6.53 22.60 11.40
C ILE A 132 -7.22 21.38 12.00
N VAL A 133 -7.64 20.47 11.14
CA VAL A 133 -8.24 19.17 11.50
C VAL A 133 -7.39 18.08 10.90
N TYR A 134 -7.12 17.03 11.64
CA TYR A 134 -6.46 15.84 11.11
C TYR A 134 -7.48 14.78 10.69
N ILE A 135 -7.37 14.28 9.47
CA ILE A 135 -8.10 13.11 8.97
C ILE A 135 -7.10 12.11 8.42
N PRO A 136 -6.89 10.97 9.09
CA PRO A 136 -5.92 9.98 8.65
C PRO A 136 -6.26 9.41 7.26
N SER A 137 -5.27 9.33 6.38
CA SER A 137 -5.38 8.57 5.13
C SER A 137 -5.37 7.07 5.45
N ASN A 138 -6.49 6.39 5.18
CA ASN A 138 -6.63 4.94 5.32
C ASN A 138 -6.73 4.25 3.95
N LEU A 139 -6.21 4.90 2.90
CA LEU A 139 -6.26 4.40 1.54
C LEU A 139 -5.41 3.13 1.40
N GLN A 140 -5.90 2.23 0.57
CA GLN A 140 -5.20 1.02 0.17
C GLN A 140 -5.03 1.06 -1.35
N ASP A 141 -3.79 0.97 -1.83
CA ASP A 141 -3.50 0.90 -3.25
C ASP A 141 -4.37 -0.17 -3.93
N GLY A 142 -4.90 0.11 -5.11
CA GLY A 142 -5.83 -0.76 -5.83
C GLY A 142 -7.27 -0.76 -5.32
N LYS A 143 -7.57 -0.08 -4.19
CA LYS A 143 -8.91 0.13 -3.63
C LYS A 143 -9.07 1.52 -3.00
N ALA A 144 -8.26 2.48 -3.41
CA ALA A 144 -8.19 3.79 -2.78
C ALA A 144 -9.48 4.60 -2.99
N LEU A 145 -10.07 4.54 -4.20
CA LEU A 145 -11.36 5.16 -4.48
C LEU A 145 -12.49 4.61 -3.61
N GLN A 146 -12.55 3.29 -3.44
CA GLN A 146 -13.55 2.65 -2.59
C GLN A 146 -13.30 3.00 -1.12
N GLY A 147 -12.05 2.94 -0.67
CA GLY A 147 -11.66 3.25 0.71
C GLY A 147 -11.99 4.68 1.11
N PHE A 148 -11.86 5.66 0.20
CA PHE A 148 -12.25 7.04 0.46
C PHE A 148 -13.77 7.24 0.40
N SER A 149 -14.43 6.63 -0.58
CA SER A 149 -15.86 6.84 -0.84
C SER A 149 -16.78 6.12 0.14
N GLN A 150 -16.35 4.96 0.64
CA GLN A 150 -17.14 4.06 1.48
C GLN A 150 -16.29 3.54 2.65
N PRO A 151 -15.70 4.44 3.46
CA PRO A 151 -14.90 4.02 4.59
C PRO A 151 -15.77 3.36 5.66
N ASN A 152 -15.29 2.29 6.25
CA ASN A 152 -15.97 1.67 7.40
C ASN A 152 -16.04 2.63 8.59
N ARG A 153 -15.07 3.55 8.71
CA ARG A 153 -14.97 4.51 9.81
C ARG A 153 -14.13 5.71 9.38
N ILE A 154 -14.57 6.92 9.75
CA ILE A 154 -13.79 8.15 9.60
C ILE A 154 -13.37 8.65 10.98
N THR A 155 -12.11 9.02 11.12
CA THR A 155 -11.60 9.68 12.32
C THR A 155 -11.40 11.17 12.03
N ILE A 156 -11.87 12.04 12.93
CA ILE A 156 -11.58 13.47 12.92
C ILE A 156 -10.78 13.78 14.18
N GLY A 157 -9.56 14.27 14.01
CA GLY A 157 -8.70 14.76 15.07
C GLY A 157 -8.77 16.29 15.15
N SER A 158 -9.46 16.83 16.13
CA SER A 158 -9.53 18.27 16.45
C SER A 158 -10.28 18.51 17.74
N GLU A 159 -9.99 19.62 18.42
CA GLU A 159 -10.76 20.13 19.57
C GLU A 159 -11.62 21.36 19.21
N ASN A 160 -11.47 21.89 17.98
CA ASN A 160 -12.25 23.04 17.52
C ASN A 160 -13.62 22.62 16.98
N ASN A 161 -14.70 22.97 17.69
CA ASN A 161 -16.06 22.58 17.35
C ASN A 161 -16.54 23.10 15.98
N TRP A 162 -16.14 24.32 15.58
CA TRP A 162 -16.48 24.87 14.27
C TRP A 162 -15.79 24.05 13.16
N ALA A 163 -14.51 23.80 13.32
CA ALA A 163 -13.73 23.01 12.37
C ALA A 163 -14.28 21.59 12.21
N ILE A 164 -14.62 20.92 13.33
CA ILE A 164 -15.26 19.61 13.32
C ILE A 164 -16.59 19.66 12.56
N THR A 165 -17.44 20.65 12.84
CA THR A 165 -18.77 20.75 12.22
C THR A 165 -18.68 21.00 10.72
N THR A 166 -17.78 21.89 10.30
CA THR A 166 -17.56 22.20 8.88
C THR A 166 -16.97 20.99 8.13
N THR A 167 -15.99 20.32 8.73
CA THR A 167 -15.40 19.10 8.18
C THR A 167 -16.44 17.97 8.05
N ARG A 168 -17.29 17.78 9.06
CA ARG A 168 -18.40 16.80 8.99
C ARG A 168 -19.36 17.08 7.84
N ALA A 169 -19.65 18.34 7.56
CA ALA A 169 -20.52 18.71 6.44
C ALA A 169 -19.89 18.31 5.09
N LEU A 170 -18.55 18.50 4.92
CA LEU A 170 -17.83 18.08 3.72
C LEU A 170 -17.83 16.55 3.55
N ILE A 171 -17.53 15.81 4.61
CA ILE A 171 -17.36 14.33 4.53
C ILE A 171 -18.70 13.57 4.67
N LYS A 172 -19.81 14.25 4.92
CA LYS A 172 -21.14 13.64 5.10
C LYS A 172 -21.53 12.68 3.97
N PRO A 173 -21.23 12.94 2.68
CA PRO A 173 -21.55 12.00 1.60
C PRO A 173 -20.84 10.66 1.69
N PHE A 174 -19.75 10.56 2.46
CA PHE A 174 -18.94 9.36 2.64
C PHE A 174 -19.29 8.61 3.93
N LEU A 175 -20.06 9.20 4.83
CA LEU A 175 -20.54 8.58 6.06
C LEU A 175 -21.80 7.78 5.79
N GLN A 176 -21.73 6.47 5.79
CA GLN A 176 -22.91 5.60 5.69
C GLN A 176 -23.79 5.67 6.95
N ASN A 177 -23.16 5.89 8.12
CA ASN A 177 -23.83 6.03 9.40
C ASN A 177 -23.00 6.94 10.32
N ILE A 178 -23.67 7.74 11.18
CA ILE A 178 -23.02 8.64 12.15
C ILE A 178 -22.17 7.87 13.18
N GLU A 179 -22.54 6.64 13.50
CA GLU A 179 -21.76 5.76 14.40
C GLU A 179 -20.37 5.41 13.87
N HIS A 180 -20.12 5.64 12.58
CA HIS A 180 -18.83 5.40 11.94
C HIS A 180 -17.87 6.60 12.05
N LEU A 181 -18.24 7.66 12.78
CA LEU A 181 -17.40 8.82 13.03
C LEU A 181 -16.76 8.75 14.41
N LEU A 182 -15.44 8.79 14.47
CA LEU A 182 -14.66 8.92 15.70
C LEU A 182 -14.13 10.34 15.83
N LEU A 183 -14.41 10.96 16.98
CA LEU A 183 -13.85 12.26 17.34
C LEU A 183 -12.79 12.06 18.43
N MET A 184 -11.62 12.65 18.23
CA MET A 184 -10.51 12.64 19.18
C MET A 184 -9.63 13.87 18.96
N THR A 185 -8.64 14.11 19.80
CA THR A 185 -7.64 15.15 19.57
C THR A 185 -6.80 14.82 18.33
N SER A 186 -6.18 15.81 17.71
CA SER A 186 -5.31 15.62 16.56
C SER A 186 -4.20 14.59 16.85
N ARG A 187 -3.56 14.71 18.02
CA ARG A 187 -2.50 13.82 18.47
C ARG A 187 -2.96 12.38 18.68
N GLU A 188 -4.12 12.18 19.25
CA GLU A 188 -4.71 10.84 19.41
C GLU A 188 -5.05 10.21 18.06
N ALA A 189 -5.55 10.99 17.10
CA ALA A 189 -5.87 10.51 15.77
C ALA A 189 -4.60 10.10 14.97
N GLU A 190 -3.53 10.90 15.04
CA GLU A 190 -2.23 10.59 14.45
C GLU A 190 -1.63 9.31 15.08
N PHE A 191 -1.67 9.24 16.42
CA PHE A 191 -1.17 8.06 17.14
C PHE A 191 -1.97 6.80 16.78
N THR A 192 -3.31 6.92 16.74
CA THR A 192 -4.22 5.80 16.41
C THR A 192 -3.91 5.25 15.02
N LYS A 193 -3.68 6.12 14.02
CA LYS A 193 -3.30 5.71 12.67
C LYS A 193 -2.03 4.86 12.65
N LEU A 194 -0.99 5.32 13.32
CA LEU A 194 0.29 4.62 13.39
C LEU A 194 0.18 3.33 14.22
N ALA A 195 -0.58 3.34 15.33
CA ALA A 195 -0.81 2.17 16.16
C ALA A 195 -1.53 1.05 15.40
N ILE A 196 -2.56 1.39 14.59
CA ILE A 196 -3.24 0.42 13.73
C ILE A 196 -2.23 -0.19 12.74
N THR A 197 -1.45 0.64 12.04
CA THR A 197 -0.45 0.15 11.07
C THR A 197 0.58 -0.76 11.73
N GLY A 198 1.08 -0.39 12.91
CA GLY A 198 2.00 -1.22 13.70
C GLY A 198 1.39 -2.56 14.11
N MET A 199 0.13 -2.56 14.58
CA MET A 199 -0.57 -3.80 14.94
C MET A 199 -0.72 -4.74 13.73
N LEU A 200 -1.06 -4.21 12.56
CA LEU A 200 -1.18 -5.01 11.34
C LEU A 200 0.16 -5.64 10.94
N ALA A 201 1.27 -4.89 11.06
CA ALA A 201 2.61 -5.41 10.79
C ALA A 201 3.02 -6.51 11.78
N ILE A 202 2.73 -6.34 13.08
CA ILE A 202 2.98 -7.36 14.10
C ILE A 202 2.20 -8.64 13.79
N ARG A 203 0.95 -8.55 13.36
CA ARG A 203 0.14 -9.72 12.99
C ARG A 203 0.75 -10.50 11.83
N ILE A 204 1.19 -9.81 10.77
CA ILE A 204 1.86 -10.44 9.62
C ILE A 204 3.20 -11.04 10.06
N GLY A 205 4.00 -10.30 10.83
CA GLY A 205 5.29 -10.79 11.34
C GLY A 205 5.11 -12.04 12.18
N TYR A 206 4.13 -12.04 13.09
CA TYR A 206 3.87 -13.16 13.99
C TYR A 206 3.38 -14.41 13.24
N ILE A 207 2.46 -14.30 12.28
CA ILE A 207 2.01 -15.47 11.53
C ILE A 207 3.13 -16.04 10.64
N ASN A 208 4.03 -15.20 10.11
CA ASN A 208 5.20 -15.64 9.35
C ASN A 208 6.20 -16.36 10.26
N GLU A 209 6.43 -15.88 11.49
CA GLU A 209 7.26 -16.55 12.48
C GLU A 209 6.70 -17.94 12.83
N LEU A 210 5.39 -18.03 13.06
CA LEU A 210 4.71 -19.33 13.30
C LEU A 210 4.81 -20.25 12.08
N ALA A 211 4.70 -19.72 10.87
CA ALA A 211 4.84 -20.52 9.64
C ALA A 211 6.25 -21.08 9.49
N ASN A 212 7.29 -20.31 9.79
CA ASN A 212 8.67 -20.78 9.76
C ASN A 212 8.93 -21.86 10.83
N LEU A 213 8.27 -21.76 11.98
CA LEU A 213 8.32 -22.82 13.00
C LEU A 213 7.54 -24.07 12.58
N ALA A 214 6.38 -23.90 11.95
CA ALA A 214 5.54 -24.99 11.44
C ALA A 214 6.28 -25.86 10.42
N ASP A 215 7.05 -25.23 9.49
CA ASP A 215 7.95 -25.92 8.55
C ASP A 215 8.95 -26.86 9.27
N GLN A 216 9.39 -26.52 10.50
CA GLN A 216 10.36 -27.32 11.27
C GLN A 216 9.68 -28.41 12.10
N MET A 217 8.38 -28.26 12.40
CA MET A 217 7.63 -29.15 13.29
C MET A 217 6.71 -30.13 12.54
N ASP A 218 6.70 -30.08 11.21
CA ASP A 218 5.79 -30.83 10.33
C ASP A 218 4.30 -30.60 10.69
N VAL A 219 3.95 -29.32 10.84
CA VAL A 219 2.60 -28.84 11.16
C VAL A 219 2.13 -27.91 10.05
N ASP A 220 0.86 -28.03 9.64
CA ASP A 220 0.30 -27.14 8.62
C ASP A 220 -0.17 -25.80 9.23
N ILE A 221 0.46 -24.71 8.82
CA ILE A 221 0.14 -23.37 9.30
C ILE A 221 -1.28 -22.92 8.95
N GLU A 222 -1.87 -23.43 7.86
CA GLU A 222 -3.22 -23.05 7.46
C GLU A 222 -4.26 -23.56 8.47
N THR A 223 -4.10 -24.79 8.95
CA THR A 223 -4.94 -25.34 10.04
C THR A 223 -4.78 -24.51 11.32
N ILE A 224 -3.56 -24.12 11.66
CA ILE A 224 -3.29 -23.28 12.82
C ILE A 224 -3.92 -21.90 12.66
N ARG A 225 -3.79 -21.28 11.46
CA ARG A 225 -4.38 -19.98 11.11
C ARG A 225 -5.90 -20.01 11.26
N GLU A 226 -6.57 -21.06 10.80
CA GLU A 226 -8.01 -21.24 10.96
C GLU A 226 -8.40 -21.33 12.44
N GLY A 227 -7.68 -22.14 13.21
CA GLY A 227 -7.91 -22.27 14.66
C GLY A 227 -7.72 -20.94 15.40
N MET A 228 -6.65 -20.20 15.09
CA MET A 228 -6.39 -18.89 15.66
C MET A 228 -7.47 -17.87 15.25
N GLY A 229 -7.85 -17.85 13.97
CA GLY A 229 -8.84 -16.93 13.43
C GLY A 229 -10.26 -17.16 13.94
N ALA A 230 -10.59 -18.39 14.35
CA ALA A 230 -11.87 -18.74 14.96
C ALA A 230 -12.04 -18.15 16.37
N ASP A 231 -10.95 -17.82 17.08
CA ASP A 231 -11.06 -17.09 18.35
C ASP A 231 -11.46 -15.63 18.08
N PRO A 232 -12.63 -15.16 18.59
CA PRO A 232 -13.12 -13.79 18.33
C PRO A 232 -12.20 -12.68 18.87
N ARG A 233 -11.32 -13.00 19.83
CA ARG A 233 -10.31 -12.06 20.34
C ARG A 233 -9.17 -11.83 19.33
N VAL A 234 -8.95 -12.78 18.42
CA VAL A 234 -7.92 -12.74 17.38
C VAL A 234 -8.52 -12.33 16.04
N GLY A 235 -9.51 -13.06 15.51
CA GLY A 235 -10.12 -12.83 14.20
C GLY A 235 -9.16 -13.12 13.03
N ASN A 236 -9.69 -13.15 11.81
CA ASN A 236 -8.99 -13.67 10.62
C ASN A 236 -8.12 -12.65 9.85
N HIS A 237 -8.27 -11.34 10.12
CA HIS A 237 -7.60 -10.33 9.32
C HIS A 237 -6.10 -10.26 9.59
N TYR A 238 -5.28 -10.15 8.53
CA TYR A 238 -3.82 -10.03 8.58
C TYR A 238 -3.14 -11.24 9.27
N LEU A 239 -3.69 -12.44 9.06
CA LEU A 239 -3.12 -13.70 9.53
C LEU A 239 -2.76 -14.66 8.38
N SER A 240 -2.68 -14.19 7.15
CA SER A 240 -2.21 -15.03 6.04
C SER A 240 -0.69 -15.07 6.03
N PRO A 241 -0.08 -16.26 6.18
CA PRO A 241 1.36 -16.41 6.08
C PRO A 241 1.82 -16.15 4.65
N GLY A 242 3.08 -15.72 4.48
CA GLY A 242 3.60 -15.45 3.15
C GLY A 242 5.09 -15.11 3.13
N CYS A 243 5.57 -14.76 1.95
CA CYS A 243 6.98 -14.44 1.70
C CYS A 243 7.37 -12.99 2.07
N GLY A 244 6.68 -12.38 3.05
CA GLY A 244 6.90 -11.02 3.52
C GLY A 244 5.94 -10.01 2.90
N PHE A 245 5.94 -8.80 3.49
CA PHE A 245 5.13 -7.68 3.03
C PHE A 245 6.00 -6.60 2.37
N GLY A 246 5.39 -5.86 1.44
CA GLY A 246 5.96 -4.73 0.72
C GLY A 246 5.10 -3.48 0.83
N GLY A 247 5.22 -2.61 -0.17
CA GLY A 247 4.53 -1.32 -0.25
C GLY A 247 5.28 -0.20 0.47
N LEU A 248 5.35 0.96 -0.17
CA LEU A 248 6.12 2.10 0.32
C LEU A 248 5.52 2.67 1.61
N SER A 249 4.26 3.05 1.55
CA SER A 249 3.55 3.76 2.63
C SER A 249 3.47 2.93 3.92
N PHE A 250 3.19 1.62 3.80
CA PHE A 250 3.09 0.73 4.96
C PHE A 250 4.41 0.62 5.70
N ASN A 251 5.51 0.36 4.99
CA ASN A 251 6.85 0.24 5.56
C ASN A 251 7.33 1.55 6.19
N GLN A 252 7.13 2.68 5.51
CA GLN A 252 7.51 3.99 6.04
C GLN A 252 6.77 4.34 7.33
N ASN A 253 5.48 4.02 7.43
CA ASN A 253 4.69 4.27 8.63
C ASN A 253 5.17 3.45 9.82
N ILE A 254 5.51 2.17 9.60
CA ILE A 254 6.03 1.29 10.64
C ILE A 254 7.40 1.78 11.11
N ALA A 255 8.30 2.10 10.17
CA ALA A 255 9.65 2.59 10.48
C ALA A 255 9.58 3.88 11.30
N ARG A 256 8.79 4.86 10.87
CA ARG A 256 8.59 6.13 11.57
C ARG A 256 7.98 5.95 12.95
N PHE A 257 7.04 5.03 13.10
CA PHE A 257 6.47 4.76 14.42
C PHE A 257 7.51 4.09 15.33
N SER A 258 8.34 3.19 14.78
CA SER A 258 9.47 2.62 15.50
C SER A 258 10.46 3.69 15.98
N GLU A 259 10.87 4.62 15.11
CA GLU A 259 11.72 5.75 15.46
C GLU A 259 11.15 6.64 16.59
N THR A 260 9.81 6.74 16.67
CA THR A 260 9.14 7.50 17.73
C THR A 260 9.38 6.89 19.09
N PHE A 261 9.50 5.56 19.21
CA PHE A 261 9.90 4.88 20.46
C PHE A 261 11.38 5.13 20.76
N GLU A 262 12.26 4.99 19.76
CA GLU A 262 13.71 5.17 19.93
C GLU A 262 14.06 6.59 20.39
N LYS A 263 13.41 7.63 19.83
CA LYS A 263 13.55 9.02 20.25
C LYS A 263 13.16 9.25 21.73
N ARG A 264 12.41 8.31 22.33
CA ARG A 264 12.03 8.31 23.76
C ARG A 264 12.83 7.31 24.60
N GLY A 265 13.93 6.79 24.04
CA GLY A 265 14.84 5.88 24.75
C GLY A 265 14.25 4.48 24.99
N LYS A 266 13.33 4.03 24.13
CA LYS A 266 12.72 2.71 24.22
C LYS A 266 12.95 1.92 22.94
N ASP A 267 13.27 0.63 23.07
CA ASP A 267 13.27 -0.28 21.94
C ASP A 267 11.83 -0.54 21.48
N SER A 268 11.67 -0.65 20.17
CA SER A 268 10.37 -0.91 19.54
C SER A 268 10.28 -2.35 19.05
N LEU A 269 9.20 -3.03 19.41
CA LEU A 269 8.84 -4.33 18.79
C LEU A 269 8.77 -4.24 17.27
N LEU A 270 8.36 -3.08 16.72
CA LEU A 270 8.26 -2.85 15.30
C LEU A 270 9.61 -2.94 14.58
N LYS A 271 10.71 -2.60 15.25
CA LYS A 271 12.07 -2.74 14.71
C LYS A 271 12.38 -4.21 14.41
N THR A 272 12.06 -5.10 15.35
CA THR A 272 12.19 -6.55 15.15
C THR A 272 11.31 -7.03 14.00
N VAL A 273 10.04 -6.59 13.95
CA VAL A 273 9.11 -6.96 12.86
C VAL A 273 9.63 -6.53 11.49
N ILE A 274 10.21 -5.32 11.36
CA ILE A 274 10.82 -4.84 10.12
C ILE A 274 12.00 -5.74 9.72
N SER A 275 12.90 -6.03 10.67
CA SER A 275 14.08 -6.87 10.44
C SER A 275 13.70 -8.28 10.01
N GLU A 276 12.76 -8.90 10.72
CA GLU A 276 12.26 -10.24 10.40
C GLU A 276 11.53 -10.29 9.05
N ASN A 277 10.81 -9.22 8.69
CA ASN A 277 10.19 -9.12 7.36
C ASN A 277 11.23 -9.11 6.24
N GLU A 278 12.37 -8.45 6.43
CA GLU A 278 13.45 -8.47 5.44
C GLU A 278 14.07 -9.87 5.28
N ILE A 279 14.15 -10.65 6.37
CA ILE A 279 14.58 -12.05 6.35
C ILE A 279 13.51 -12.92 5.65
N GLN A 280 12.24 -12.65 5.91
CA GLN A 280 11.11 -13.38 5.34
C GLN A 280 11.06 -13.26 3.80
N LYS A 281 11.45 -12.12 3.23
CA LYS A 281 11.51 -11.92 1.78
C LYS A 281 12.53 -12.85 1.07
N GLU A 282 13.44 -13.44 1.81
CA GLU A 282 14.42 -14.41 1.29
C GLU A 282 13.91 -15.85 1.32
N LEU A 283 12.74 -16.11 1.92
CA LEU A 283 12.26 -17.46 2.20
C LEU A 283 12.16 -18.31 0.92
N LEU A 284 11.56 -17.80 -0.15
CA LEU A 284 11.36 -18.56 -1.39
C LEU A 284 12.70 -18.90 -2.05
N PHE A 285 13.63 -17.95 -2.06
CA PHE A 285 14.99 -18.21 -2.53
C PHE A 285 15.67 -19.29 -1.70
N LYS A 286 15.57 -19.24 -0.36
CA LYS A 286 16.17 -20.24 0.52
C LYS A 286 15.59 -21.65 0.29
N LYS A 287 14.26 -21.77 0.13
CA LYS A 287 13.62 -23.04 -0.20
C LYS A 287 14.10 -23.59 -1.54
N LEU A 288 14.16 -22.77 -2.59
CA LEU A 288 14.67 -23.14 -3.90
C LEU A 288 16.15 -23.56 -3.84
N TRP A 289 16.99 -22.75 -3.16
CA TRP A 289 18.41 -22.99 -2.98
C TRP A 289 18.70 -24.33 -2.29
N GLN A 290 17.93 -24.64 -1.23
CA GLN A 290 18.04 -25.92 -0.52
C GLN A 290 17.57 -27.10 -1.37
N HIS A 291 16.48 -26.94 -2.13
CA HIS A 291 15.96 -27.98 -3.02
C HIS A 291 17.01 -28.40 -4.06
N TYR A 292 17.70 -27.47 -4.67
CA TYR A 292 18.76 -27.70 -5.64
C TYR A 292 20.16 -27.90 -5.01
N ARG A 293 20.24 -28.18 -3.71
CA ARG A 293 21.49 -28.44 -2.98
C ARG A 293 22.54 -27.37 -3.21
N CYS A 294 22.13 -26.10 -3.12
CA CYS A 294 22.97 -24.91 -3.28
C CYS A 294 23.59 -24.76 -4.68
N ASN A 295 22.97 -25.29 -5.73
CA ASN A 295 23.43 -25.12 -7.10
C ASN A 295 22.26 -24.75 -8.03
N LEU A 296 22.23 -23.52 -8.48
CA LEU A 296 21.22 -22.98 -9.41
C LEU A 296 21.82 -22.68 -10.79
N THR A 297 23.03 -23.14 -11.09
CA THR A 297 23.69 -22.93 -12.38
C THR A 297 22.81 -23.47 -13.52
N ASP A 298 22.68 -22.69 -14.59
CA ASP A 298 21.91 -22.99 -15.80
C ASP A 298 20.40 -23.27 -15.54
N LYS A 299 19.86 -22.84 -14.40
CA LYS A 299 18.44 -22.99 -14.10
C LYS A 299 17.62 -21.83 -14.71
N THR A 300 16.41 -22.18 -15.16
CA THR A 300 15.37 -21.24 -15.53
C THR A 300 14.28 -21.25 -14.48
N VAL A 301 14.01 -20.11 -13.86
CA VAL A 301 13.01 -19.98 -12.77
C VAL A 301 11.94 -19.00 -13.17
N SER A 302 10.69 -19.44 -13.05
CA SER A 302 9.52 -18.60 -13.28
C SER A 302 9.09 -17.93 -11.99
N VAL A 303 8.71 -16.65 -12.07
CA VAL A 303 8.12 -15.87 -10.98
C VAL A 303 6.74 -15.40 -11.41
N TRP A 304 5.71 -15.83 -10.68
CA TRP A 304 4.35 -15.35 -10.83
C TRP A 304 4.03 -14.33 -9.74
N GLY A 305 3.71 -13.11 -10.21
CA GLY A 305 3.45 -11.97 -9.36
C GLY A 305 4.72 -11.25 -8.93
N ALA A 306 4.78 -9.97 -9.21
CA ALA A 306 5.92 -9.11 -8.88
C ALA A 306 5.52 -7.84 -8.15
N SER A 307 4.28 -7.38 -8.29
CA SER A 307 3.70 -6.32 -7.46
C SER A 307 3.69 -6.72 -5.98
N PHE A 308 3.74 -5.75 -5.07
CA PHE A 308 3.78 -6.06 -3.63
C PHE A 308 2.46 -6.67 -3.11
N LYS A 309 1.36 -6.51 -3.83
CA LYS A 309 0.04 -7.14 -3.60
C LYS A 309 -0.80 -7.10 -4.88
N PRO A 310 -1.88 -7.88 -4.99
CA PRO A 310 -2.83 -7.80 -6.11
C PRO A 310 -3.53 -6.43 -6.21
N GLY A 311 -3.90 -6.03 -7.44
CA GLY A 311 -4.66 -4.81 -7.73
C GLY A 311 -3.81 -3.54 -7.80
N THR A 312 -2.49 -3.65 -7.92
CA THR A 312 -1.58 -2.51 -8.14
C THR A 312 -0.39 -2.92 -9.00
N ALA A 313 0.14 -1.97 -9.76
CA ALA A 313 1.40 -2.13 -10.51
C ALA A 313 2.65 -1.83 -9.67
N SER A 314 2.51 -1.37 -8.42
CA SER A 314 3.65 -0.97 -7.59
C SER A 314 4.49 -2.18 -7.17
N ILE A 315 5.79 -2.04 -7.37
CA ILE A 315 6.83 -2.98 -6.92
C ILE A 315 7.61 -2.46 -5.71
N ASP A 316 7.15 -1.36 -5.11
CA ASP A 316 7.85 -0.70 -4.01
C ASP A 316 8.05 -1.63 -2.83
N ASN A 317 9.32 -1.86 -2.49
CA ASN A 317 9.71 -2.78 -1.42
C ASN A 317 9.06 -4.18 -1.51
N ALA A 318 8.71 -4.63 -2.73
CA ALA A 318 8.07 -5.92 -2.96
C ALA A 318 9.03 -7.08 -2.65
N PRO A 319 8.53 -8.22 -2.09
CA PRO A 319 9.33 -9.41 -1.89
C PRO A 319 9.94 -9.96 -3.19
N SER A 320 9.25 -9.75 -4.31
CA SER A 320 9.69 -10.15 -5.65
C SER A 320 11.03 -9.56 -6.06
N LEU A 321 11.30 -8.28 -5.74
CA LEU A 321 12.57 -7.64 -6.09
C LEU A 321 13.74 -8.35 -5.40
N LYS A 322 13.62 -8.61 -4.11
CA LYS A 322 14.68 -9.29 -3.35
C LYS A 322 14.90 -10.73 -3.84
N LEU A 323 13.81 -11.41 -4.21
CA LEU A 323 13.87 -12.74 -4.81
C LEU A 323 14.56 -12.73 -6.18
N ILE A 324 14.14 -11.84 -7.09
CA ILE A 324 14.70 -11.73 -8.44
C ILE A 324 16.19 -11.37 -8.35
N ASP A 325 16.58 -10.39 -7.54
CA ASP A 325 17.98 -10.00 -7.35
C ASP A 325 18.83 -11.18 -6.86
N ALA A 326 18.33 -11.98 -5.91
CA ALA A 326 19.01 -13.16 -5.42
C ALA A 326 19.16 -14.24 -6.49
N LEU A 327 18.15 -14.47 -7.33
CA LEU A 327 18.20 -15.41 -8.45
C LEU A 327 19.20 -14.98 -9.52
N LEU A 328 19.15 -13.71 -9.94
CA LEU A 328 20.07 -13.13 -10.91
C LEU A 328 21.52 -13.19 -10.44
N ALA A 329 21.78 -12.95 -9.17
CA ALA A 329 23.10 -13.06 -8.55
C ALA A 329 23.68 -14.49 -8.60
N GLN A 330 22.84 -15.52 -8.78
CA GLN A 330 23.25 -16.91 -8.98
C GLN A 330 23.35 -17.32 -10.47
N GLY A 331 23.17 -16.37 -11.40
CA GLY A 331 23.19 -16.64 -12.82
C GLY A 331 21.95 -17.37 -13.36
N VAL A 332 20.86 -17.38 -12.60
CA VAL A 332 19.58 -17.97 -13.00
C VAL A 332 18.94 -17.13 -14.11
N HIS A 333 18.37 -17.80 -15.11
CA HIS A 333 17.49 -17.12 -16.06
C HIS A 333 16.09 -16.99 -15.45
N VAL A 334 15.65 -15.74 -15.20
CA VAL A 334 14.37 -15.46 -14.54
C VAL A 334 13.31 -15.09 -15.58
N LYS A 335 12.16 -15.77 -15.56
CA LYS A 335 11.00 -15.43 -16.37
C LYS A 335 9.90 -14.88 -15.44
N VAL A 336 9.46 -13.66 -15.68
CA VAL A 336 8.50 -12.99 -14.79
C VAL A 336 7.18 -12.74 -15.51
N HIS A 337 6.09 -13.06 -14.86
CA HIS A 337 4.75 -12.62 -15.23
C HIS A 337 4.10 -11.88 -14.05
N ASP A 338 3.48 -10.74 -14.34
CA ASP A 338 2.60 -10.01 -13.43
C ASP A 338 1.55 -9.28 -14.28
N PRO A 339 0.26 -9.29 -13.90
CA PRO A 339 -0.79 -8.64 -14.68
C PRO A 339 -0.60 -7.15 -14.90
N GLU A 340 0.01 -6.44 -13.94
CA GLU A 340 0.09 -4.97 -13.94
C GLU A 340 1.53 -4.44 -13.83
N ALA A 341 2.43 -5.15 -13.16
CA ALA A 341 3.74 -4.60 -12.76
C ALA A 341 4.84 -4.73 -13.82
N LEU A 342 4.62 -5.38 -14.98
CA LEU A 342 5.65 -5.62 -15.98
C LEU A 342 6.34 -4.33 -16.46
N GLY A 343 5.58 -3.23 -16.64
CA GLY A 343 6.15 -1.94 -17.05
C GLY A 343 7.12 -1.36 -16.02
N ASN A 344 6.80 -1.47 -14.74
CA ASN A 344 7.66 -1.01 -13.65
C ASN A 344 8.90 -1.90 -13.51
N LEU A 345 8.77 -3.21 -13.71
CA LEU A 345 9.90 -4.15 -13.71
C LEU A 345 10.84 -3.91 -14.89
N LEU A 346 10.32 -3.68 -16.10
CA LEU A 346 11.12 -3.33 -17.28
C LEU A 346 11.98 -2.09 -17.03
N ASN A 347 11.42 -1.08 -16.38
CA ASN A 347 12.17 0.12 -16.02
C ASN A 347 13.22 -0.16 -14.94
N HIS A 348 12.90 -1.03 -13.97
CA HIS A 348 13.80 -1.37 -12.85
C HIS A 348 14.99 -2.23 -13.33
N TYR A 349 14.73 -3.23 -14.17
CA TYR A 349 15.73 -4.19 -14.68
C TYR A 349 16.17 -3.92 -16.12
N HIS A 350 16.12 -2.68 -16.59
CA HIS A 350 16.40 -2.31 -17.99
C HIS A 350 17.78 -2.71 -18.51
N ASN A 351 18.77 -2.94 -17.64
CA ASN A 351 20.14 -3.34 -17.99
C ASN A 351 20.39 -4.85 -17.80
N GLU A 352 19.43 -5.61 -17.28
CA GLU A 352 19.60 -7.03 -17.00
C GLU A 352 19.30 -7.88 -18.23
N THR A 353 20.16 -8.86 -18.50
CA THR A 353 20.01 -9.75 -19.67
C THR A 353 19.45 -11.11 -19.33
N ASN A 354 19.57 -11.54 -18.05
CA ASN A 354 19.12 -12.84 -17.58
C ASN A 354 17.68 -12.81 -17.04
N ILE A 355 16.89 -11.80 -17.43
CA ILE A 355 15.48 -11.69 -17.08
C ILE A 355 14.62 -11.54 -18.33
N SER A 356 13.49 -12.22 -18.35
CA SER A 356 12.50 -12.14 -19.43
C SER A 356 11.13 -11.79 -18.84
N PHE A 357 10.43 -10.84 -19.47
CA PHE A 357 9.11 -10.39 -19.04
C PHE A 357 8.04 -10.99 -19.96
N CYS A 358 7.12 -11.76 -19.41
CA CYS A 358 6.12 -12.52 -20.15
C CYS A 358 4.74 -11.89 -19.96
N ASN A 359 4.01 -11.65 -21.06
CA ASN A 359 2.65 -11.11 -21.01
C ASN A 359 1.58 -12.18 -20.66
N ASN A 360 1.97 -13.44 -20.59
CA ASN A 360 1.10 -14.55 -20.24
C ASN A 360 1.78 -15.44 -19.20
N ALA A 361 1.03 -15.85 -18.18
CA ALA A 361 1.54 -16.65 -17.07
C ALA A 361 2.12 -18.00 -17.53
N TYR A 362 1.50 -18.65 -18.52
CA TYR A 362 1.98 -19.94 -19.05
C TYR A 362 3.26 -19.79 -19.90
N ASP A 363 3.44 -18.66 -20.58
CA ASP A 363 4.70 -18.40 -21.30
C ASP A 363 5.88 -18.25 -20.32
N ALA A 364 5.61 -17.72 -19.13
CA ALA A 364 6.63 -17.60 -18.09
C ALA A 364 7.10 -18.96 -17.58
N ILE A 365 6.21 -19.94 -17.41
CA ILE A 365 6.57 -21.27 -16.88
C ILE A 365 7.13 -22.23 -17.91
N LYS A 366 7.04 -21.90 -19.20
CA LYS A 366 7.51 -22.78 -20.27
C LYS A 366 9.01 -23.07 -20.13
N ASP A 367 9.38 -24.35 -20.13
CA ASP A 367 10.76 -24.86 -19.97
C ASP A 367 11.41 -24.41 -18.64
N SER A 368 10.64 -24.05 -17.62
CA SER A 368 11.16 -23.65 -16.31
C SER A 368 11.45 -24.83 -15.39
N ASP A 369 12.51 -24.70 -14.58
CA ASP A 369 12.89 -25.67 -13.56
C ASP A 369 12.13 -25.48 -12.23
N ALA A 370 11.52 -24.34 -12.04
CA ALA A 370 10.66 -24.05 -10.89
C ALA A 370 9.72 -22.90 -11.17
N LEU A 371 8.56 -22.89 -10.53
CA LEU A 371 7.67 -21.76 -10.41
C LEU A 371 7.67 -21.25 -8.96
N LEU A 372 7.93 -19.96 -8.77
CA LEU A 372 7.81 -19.26 -7.49
C LEU A 372 6.62 -18.29 -7.56
N LEU A 373 5.61 -18.51 -6.73
CA LEU A 373 4.46 -17.61 -6.59
C LEU A 373 4.75 -16.59 -5.49
N VAL A 374 4.76 -15.32 -5.85
CA VAL A 374 5.09 -14.22 -4.92
C VAL A 374 3.89 -13.34 -4.61
N THR A 375 3.03 -13.07 -5.60
CA THR A 375 1.83 -12.25 -5.43
C THR A 375 0.60 -13.01 -5.87
N GLU A 376 -0.39 -13.06 -4.99
CA GLU A 376 -1.60 -13.87 -5.13
C GLU A 376 -2.66 -13.23 -6.04
N TRP A 377 -2.33 -12.93 -7.29
CA TRP A 377 -3.28 -12.43 -8.25
C TRP A 377 -4.42 -13.44 -8.51
N PRO A 378 -5.68 -12.98 -8.67
CA PRO A 378 -6.82 -13.89 -8.87
C PRO A 378 -6.67 -14.85 -10.04
N GLU A 379 -5.96 -14.47 -11.10
CA GLU A 379 -5.74 -15.31 -12.27
C GLU A 379 -4.87 -16.54 -11.99
N TYR A 380 -4.10 -16.54 -10.89
CA TYR A 380 -3.26 -17.68 -10.50
C TYR A 380 -3.96 -18.70 -9.60
N TRP A 381 -5.17 -18.39 -9.10
CA TRP A 381 -5.83 -19.24 -8.09
C TRP A 381 -6.36 -20.57 -8.63
N SER A 382 -6.64 -20.65 -9.92
CA SER A 382 -7.21 -21.85 -10.56
C SER A 382 -6.52 -22.11 -11.90
N PRO A 383 -5.21 -22.41 -11.92
CA PRO A 383 -4.50 -22.66 -13.15
C PRO A 383 -4.84 -24.04 -13.73
N ASP A 384 -4.58 -24.22 -15.00
CA ASP A 384 -4.62 -25.53 -15.66
C ASP A 384 -3.37 -26.35 -15.29
N TYR A 385 -3.47 -27.20 -14.28
CA TYR A 385 -2.37 -28.03 -13.80
C TYR A 385 -1.79 -28.96 -14.87
N LEU A 386 -2.63 -29.49 -15.77
CA LEU A 386 -2.15 -30.37 -16.85
C LEU A 386 -1.29 -29.60 -17.84
N LYS A 387 -1.71 -28.37 -18.19
CA LYS A 387 -0.92 -27.51 -19.03
C LYS A 387 0.39 -27.07 -18.36
N MET A 388 0.35 -26.72 -17.06
CA MET A 388 1.55 -26.40 -16.31
C MET A 388 2.54 -27.56 -16.31
N LEU A 389 2.07 -28.79 -16.10
CA LEU A 389 2.90 -30.00 -16.10
C LEU A 389 3.53 -30.26 -17.48
N GLN A 390 2.82 -29.93 -18.57
CA GLN A 390 3.35 -30.08 -19.92
C GLN A 390 4.38 -28.99 -20.30
N ASP A 391 4.18 -27.78 -19.78
CA ASP A 391 4.99 -26.62 -20.13
C ASP A 391 6.28 -26.51 -19.30
N MET A 392 6.27 -26.97 -18.04
CA MET A 392 7.43 -26.92 -17.16
C MET A 392 8.44 -28.02 -17.46
N HIS A 393 9.75 -27.71 -17.38
CA HIS A 393 10.81 -28.71 -17.44
C HIS A 393 10.87 -29.55 -16.17
N ILE A 394 10.78 -28.93 -15.00
CA ILE A 394 10.68 -29.59 -13.69
C ILE A 394 9.41 -29.09 -12.99
N PRO A 395 8.50 -29.99 -12.61
CA PRO A 395 7.23 -29.62 -11.97
C PRO A 395 7.42 -29.29 -10.49
N LEU A 396 8.21 -28.25 -10.19
CA LEU A 396 8.46 -27.72 -8.86
C LEU A 396 7.70 -26.40 -8.67
N ILE A 397 6.85 -26.32 -7.65
CA ILE A 397 6.14 -25.11 -7.27
C ILE A 397 6.52 -24.72 -5.84
N ILE A 398 6.98 -23.48 -5.67
CA ILE A 398 7.20 -22.86 -4.36
C ILE A 398 6.21 -21.72 -4.22
N ASP A 399 5.22 -21.93 -3.36
CA ASP A 399 4.08 -21.03 -3.19
C ASP A 399 4.29 -20.11 -2.00
N GLY A 400 4.60 -18.85 -2.27
CA GLY A 400 4.82 -17.83 -1.25
C GLY A 400 3.56 -17.25 -0.63
N ARG A 401 2.37 -17.73 -1.02
CA ARG A 401 1.06 -17.22 -0.57
C ARG A 401 0.08 -18.30 -0.16
N ASN A 402 0.45 -19.58 -0.30
CA ASN A 402 -0.36 -20.74 0.02
C ASN A 402 -1.74 -20.73 -0.69
N ILE A 403 -1.80 -20.28 -1.95
CA ILE A 403 -3.06 -20.23 -2.69
C ILE A 403 -3.39 -21.55 -3.40
N PHE A 404 -2.40 -22.42 -3.61
CA PHE A 404 -2.62 -23.67 -4.30
C PHE A 404 -3.02 -24.79 -3.33
N ASP A 405 -3.85 -25.69 -3.84
CA ASP A 405 -4.19 -26.94 -3.16
C ASP A 405 -3.02 -27.93 -3.28
N ARG A 406 -2.36 -28.20 -2.16
CA ARG A 406 -1.20 -29.11 -2.08
C ARG A 406 -1.55 -30.50 -2.58
N GLU A 407 -2.68 -31.09 -2.10
CA GLU A 407 -3.06 -32.46 -2.45
C GLU A 407 -3.34 -32.59 -3.95
N ALA A 408 -4.05 -31.62 -4.53
CA ALA A 408 -4.32 -31.57 -5.95
C ALA A 408 -3.03 -31.48 -6.78
N LEU A 409 -2.06 -30.65 -6.39
CA LEU A 409 -0.77 -30.52 -7.09
C LEU A 409 0.04 -31.83 -7.00
N GLU A 410 0.15 -32.44 -5.81
CA GLU A 410 0.88 -33.68 -5.62
C GLU A 410 0.24 -34.84 -6.41
N MET A 411 -1.10 -34.93 -6.49
CA MET A 411 -1.81 -35.88 -7.34
C MET A 411 -1.52 -35.72 -8.84
N HIS A 412 -1.25 -34.50 -9.29
CA HIS A 412 -0.84 -34.22 -10.68
C HIS A 412 0.66 -34.45 -10.92
N GLY A 413 1.44 -34.76 -9.89
CA GLY A 413 2.87 -35.05 -10.01
C GLY A 413 3.80 -33.86 -9.78
N PHE A 414 3.31 -32.76 -9.21
CA PHE A 414 4.14 -31.64 -8.81
C PHE A 414 4.85 -31.90 -7.48
N THR A 415 6.05 -31.38 -7.34
CA THR A 415 6.66 -31.14 -6.04
C THR A 415 6.19 -29.77 -5.55
N TYR A 416 5.52 -29.74 -4.41
CA TYR A 416 4.96 -28.51 -3.83
C TYR A 416 5.64 -28.15 -2.52
N MET A 417 5.94 -26.87 -2.34
CA MET A 417 6.44 -26.27 -1.11
C MET A 417 5.68 -24.99 -0.84
N GLY A 418 4.96 -24.89 0.26
CA GLY A 418 4.31 -23.68 0.74
C GLY A 418 5.13 -22.94 1.79
N VAL A 419 4.53 -21.96 2.42
CA VAL A 419 5.04 -21.22 3.59
C VAL A 419 4.42 -21.85 4.84
N GLY A 420 5.21 -22.59 5.63
CA GLY A 420 4.71 -23.29 6.82
C GLY A 420 3.91 -24.56 6.51
N ARG A 421 4.16 -25.19 5.36
CA ARG A 421 3.47 -26.42 4.95
C ARG A 421 4.23 -27.20 3.87
#